data_6af7c2e75b722baa42c147f012a43dc6
#
_entry.id   6af7c2e75b722baa42c147f012a43dc6
#
_cell.length_a   1.000
_cell.length_b   1.000
_cell.length_c   1.000
_cell.angle_alpha   90.00
_cell.angle_beta   90.00
_cell.angle_gamma   90.00
#
_symmetry.space_group_name_H-M   'P 1'
#
loop_
_entity.id
_entity.type
_entity.pdbx_description
1 polymer ?
#
loop_
_entity_poly.entity_id
_entity_poly.type
_entity_poly.pdbx_seq_one_letter_code
_entity_poly.pdbx_strand_id
1 'polypeptide(L)'
;MTYEEAASSCVGILTALPFLRDKGNIQSGQKVLINGASGSVGTAAVQLAKYFGAEVTGVCSTTNLEMVTSLGADKVIDYTKEDFTKTGQTYDIIFDTVGKTSFSRCKSSLKQKGIYLEAAFGLAIFPQVLWTSMIGSKKAMIAATGLRPASEKTKDLIFLKELMEAGKIKPVIDRRYPLEQIAEAHRYVETGHKRGNVVITVEHNNKANKALHHESNY
;
A
#
# COMPACT_ATOMS: atom_id res chain seq x y z
N MET A 1 12.57 14.89 -4.06
CA MET A 1 11.15 14.44 -4.13
C MET A 1 10.34 15.48 -4.88
N THR A 2 9.57 15.09 -5.90
CA THR A 2 8.66 15.98 -6.64
C THR A 2 7.32 16.12 -5.91
N TYR A 3 6.50 17.13 -6.30
CA TYR A 3 5.15 17.27 -5.75
C TYR A 3 4.25 16.06 -6.04
N GLU A 4 4.41 15.45 -7.20
CA GLU A 4 3.69 14.25 -7.61
C GLU A 4 4.07 13.04 -6.75
N GLU A 5 5.36 12.85 -6.48
CA GLU A 5 5.85 11.81 -5.58
C GLU A 5 5.32 12.02 -4.16
N ALA A 6 5.32 13.26 -3.67
CA ALA A 6 4.75 13.59 -2.37
C ALA A 6 3.25 13.28 -2.30
N ALA A 7 2.47 13.73 -3.27
CA ALA A 7 1.03 13.49 -3.33
C ALA A 7 0.69 12.00 -3.39
N SER A 8 1.41 11.23 -4.22
CA SER A 8 1.19 9.78 -4.38
C SER A 8 1.57 8.96 -3.16
N SER A 9 2.42 9.50 -2.27
CA SER A 9 2.85 8.84 -1.05
C SER A 9 1.80 8.85 0.06
N CYS A 10 0.94 9.89 0.08
CA CYS A 10 0.06 10.15 1.21
C CYS A 10 -0.94 9.04 1.51
N VAL A 11 -1.48 8.33 0.51
CA VAL A 11 -2.50 7.30 0.73
C VAL A 11 -1.86 5.93 0.94
N GLY A 12 -1.07 5.47 -0.04
CA GLY A 12 -0.54 4.10 -0.02
C GLY A 12 0.38 3.84 1.16
N ILE A 13 1.35 4.73 1.36
CA ILE A 13 2.40 4.53 2.36
C ILE A 13 1.88 4.78 3.78
N LEU A 14 1.08 5.86 3.99
CA LEU A 14 0.46 6.14 5.30
C LEU A 14 -0.57 5.07 5.73
N THR A 15 -1.07 4.28 4.78
CA THR A 15 -1.88 3.11 5.10
C THR A 15 -1.00 1.91 5.42
N ALA A 16 -0.04 1.58 4.56
CA ALA A 16 0.77 0.37 4.71
C ALA A 16 1.65 0.37 5.96
N LEU A 17 2.25 1.52 6.32
CA LEU A 17 3.18 1.62 7.45
C LEU A 17 2.55 1.22 8.79
N PRO A 18 1.39 1.78 9.23
CA PRO A 18 0.77 1.38 10.48
C PRO A 18 0.31 -0.09 10.49
N PHE A 19 -0.12 -0.61 9.34
CA PHE A 19 -0.49 -2.01 9.25
C PHE A 19 0.71 -2.93 9.49
N LEU A 20 1.83 -2.70 8.83
CA LEU A 20 3.01 -3.54 8.94
C LEU A 20 3.73 -3.32 10.26
N ARG A 21 4.00 -2.05 10.64
CA ARG A 21 4.77 -1.71 11.84
C ARG A 21 3.96 -1.91 13.11
N ASP A 22 2.77 -1.29 13.21
CA ASP A 22 2.06 -1.17 14.49
C ASP A 22 1.12 -2.37 14.73
N LYS A 23 0.46 -2.90 13.69
CA LYS A 23 -0.44 -4.05 13.81
C LYS A 23 0.24 -5.38 13.54
N GLY A 24 1.05 -5.44 12.49
CA GLY A 24 1.81 -6.63 12.12
C GLY A 24 3.03 -6.86 12.97
N ASN A 25 3.54 -5.82 13.64
CA ASN A 25 4.80 -5.87 14.39
C ASN A 25 5.90 -6.57 13.58
N ILE A 26 6.03 -6.17 12.32
CA ILE A 26 6.92 -6.80 11.34
C ILE A 26 8.36 -6.85 11.86
N GLN A 27 9.00 -8.00 11.70
CA GLN A 27 10.39 -8.23 12.12
C GLN A 27 11.23 -8.72 10.93
N SER A 28 12.52 -8.43 10.98
CA SER A 28 13.47 -8.94 9.99
C SER A 28 13.45 -10.48 9.94
N GLY A 29 13.55 -11.03 8.73
CA GLY A 29 13.51 -12.48 8.47
C GLY A 29 12.11 -13.11 8.45
N GLN A 30 11.05 -12.36 8.76
CA GLN A 30 9.68 -12.86 8.63
C GLN A 30 9.27 -13.02 7.17
N LYS A 31 8.41 -14.02 6.91
CA LYS A 31 7.76 -14.22 5.61
C LYS A 31 6.46 -13.42 5.55
N VAL A 32 6.38 -12.49 4.64
CA VAL A 32 5.24 -11.58 4.46
C VAL A 32 4.64 -11.77 3.08
N LEU A 33 3.34 -12.04 3.02
CA LEU A 33 2.58 -12.05 1.76
C LEU A 33 1.77 -10.77 1.65
N ILE A 34 1.89 -10.08 0.51
CA ILE A 34 1.12 -8.88 0.16
C ILE A 34 0.13 -9.24 -0.96
N ASN A 35 -1.14 -9.37 -0.62
CA ASN A 35 -2.20 -9.57 -1.61
C ASN A 35 -2.63 -8.23 -2.21
N GLY A 36 -2.58 -8.11 -3.55
CA GLY A 36 -2.76 -6.85 -4.26
C GLY A 36 -1.49 -5.99 -4.32
N ALA A 37 -0.33 -6.64 -4.45
CA ALA A 37 1.00 -6.04 -4.42
C ALA A 37 1.22 -4.94 -5.46
N SER A 38 0.42 -4.89 -6.53
CA SER A 38 0.53 -3.88 -7.61
C SER A 38 -0.31 -2.62 -7.39
N GLY A 39 -1.19 -2.57 -6.38
CA GLY A 39 -2.00 -1.40 -6.07
C GLY A 39 -1.26 -0.33 -5.25
N SER A 40 -1.93 0.79 -4.94
CA SER A 40 -1.33 1.91 -4.18
C SER A 40 -0.77 1.47 -2.83
N VAL A 41 -1.58 0.79 -2.01
CA VAL A 41 -1.15 0.27 -0.70
C VAL A 41 -0.16 -0.89 -0.88
N GLY A 42 -0.39 -1.76 -1.86
CA GLY A 42 0.44 -2.93 -2.10
C GLY A 42 1.88 -2.60 -2.51
N THR A 43 2.08 -1.65 -3.45
CA THR A 43 3.41 -1.22 -3.87
C THR A 43 4.21 -0.57 -2.74
N ALA A 44 3.53 0.14 -1.85
CA ALA A 44 4.12 0.70 -0.64
C ALA A 44 4.45 -0.41 0.37
N ALA A 45 3.54 -1.36 0.57
CA ALA A 45 3.72 -2.47 1.51
C ALA A 45 4.90 -3.37 1.14
N VAL A 46 5.08 -3.68 -0.16
CA VAL A 46 6.24 -4.45 -0.64
C VAL A 46 7.54 -3.77 -0.24
N GLN A 47 7.70 -2.50 -0.56
CA GLN A 47 8.92 -1.75 -0.27
C GLN A 47 9.16 -1.58 1.24
N LEU A 48 8.11 -1.28 2.02
CA LEU A 48 8.22 -1.18 3.47
C LEU A 48 8.59 -2.51 4.11
N ALA A 49 7.98 -3.62 3.69
CA ALA A 49 8.31 -4.94 4.21
C ALA A 49 9.77 -5.32 3.90
N LYS A 50 10.27 -4.97 2.71
CA LYS A 50 11.69 -5.13 2.36
C LYS A 50 12.59 -4.24 3.22
N TYR A 51 12.21 -2.98 3.43
CA TYR A 51 12.94 -2.07 4.33
C TYR A 51 13.07 -2.62 5.75
N PHE A 52 12.02 -3.27 6.25
CA PHE A 52 12.04 -3.95 7.57
C PHE A 52 12.77 -5.31 7.55
N GLY A 53 13.34 -5.73 6.42
CA GLY A 53 14.14 -6.95 6.32
C GLY A 53 13.33 -8.24 6.17
N ALA A 54 12.07 -8.18 5.74
CA ALA A 54 11.24 -9.35 5.53
C ALA A 54 11.54 -10.07 4.19
N GLU A 55 11.22 -11.37 4.12
CA GLU A 55 11.06 -12.13 2.87
C GLU A 55 9.66 -11.86 2.33
N VAL A 56 9.55 -11.18 1.18
CA VAL A 56 8.29 -10.67 0.65
C VAL A 56 7.80 -11.50 -0.53
N THR A 57 6.57 -11.98 -0.43
CA THR A 57 5.82 -12.58 -1.55
C THR A 57 4.72 -11.62 -1.97
N GLY A 58 4.77 -11.12 -3.22
CA GLY A 58 3.73 -10.27 -3.79
C GLY A 58 2.73 -11.07 -4.60
N VAL A 59 1.44 -10.80 -4.44
CA VAL A 59 0.36 -11.39 -5.26
C VAL A 59 -0.22 -10.30 -6.17
N CYS A 60 -0.15 -10.52 -7.48
CA CYS A 60 -0.65 -9.56 -8.49
C CYS A 60 -1.06 -10.31 -9.77
N SER A 61 -1.52 -9.58 -10.80
CA SER A 61 -1.81 -10.17 -12.13
C SER A 61 -0.53 -10.32 -12.95
N THR A 62 -0.58 -11.16 -14.00
CA THR A 62 0.50 -11.44 -14.94
C THR A 62 1.23 -10.16 -15.41
N THR A 63 0.49 -9.12 -15.75
CA THR A 63 1.03 -7.86 -16.30
C THR A 63 1.81 -7.02 -15.30
N ASN A 64 1.78 -7.37 -14.01
CA ASN A 64 2.38 -6.60 -12.92
C ASN A 64 3.54 -7.34 -12.24
N LEU A 65 3.89 -8.56 -12.68
CA LEU A 65 4.92 -9.40 -12.04
C LEU A 65 6.28 -8.69 -12.00
N GLU A 66 6.74 -8.18 -13.14
CA GLU A 66 8.04 -7.48 -13.25
C GLU A 66 8.10 -6.25 -12.35
N MET A 67 7.02 -5.44 -12.33
CA MET A 67 6.95 -4.26 -11.48
C MET A 67 7.05 -4.64 -10.00
N VAL A 68 6.28 -5.63 -9.55
CA VAL A 68 6.28 -6.06 -8.14
C VAL A 68 7.63 -6.64 -7.74
N THR A 69 8.29 -7.39 -8.64
CA THR A 69 9.65 -7.87 -8.43
C THR A 69 10.65 -6.71 -8.33
N SER A 70 10.56 -5.70 -9.21
CA SER A 70 11.45 -4.53 -9.19
C SER A 70 11.31 -3.68 -7.94
N LEU A 71 10.17 -3.74 -7.23
CA LEU A 71 9.95 -3.10 -5.93
C LEU A 71 10.59 -3.86 -4.76
N GLY A 72 11.21 -5.01 -5.04
CA GLY A 72 11.95 -5.80 -4.07
C GLY A 72 11.22 -7.05 -3.56
N ALA A 73 10.10 -7.47 -4.15
CA ALA A 73 9.49 -8.74 -3.80
C ALA A 73 10.45 -9.90 -4.15
N ASP A 74 10.71 -10.79 -3.19
CA ASP A 74 11.57 -11.97 -3.38
C ASP A 74 10.86 -13.04 -4.21
N LYS A 75 9.52 -13.09 -4.13
CA LYS A 75 8.64 -13.98 -4.90
C LYS A 75 7.42 -13.23 -5.35
N VAL A 76 6.88 -13.62 -6.50
CA VAL A 76 5.61 -13.11 -7.01
C VAL A 76 4.71 -14.27 -7.42
N ILE A 77 3.43 -14.17 -7.07
CA ILE A 77 2.38 -15.13 -7.42
C ILE A 77 1.38 -14.45 -8.34
N ASP A 78 1.15 -15.05 -9.49
CA ASP A 78 0.14 -14.62 -10.44
C ASP A 78 -1.23 -15.19 -10.04
N TYR A 79 -2.08 -14.37 -9.45
CA TYR A 79 -3.41 -14.82 -8.99
C TYR A 79 -4.33 -15.29 -10.12
N THR A 80 -3.99 -14.97 -11.39
CA THR A 80 -4.78 -15.45 -12.56
C THR A 80 -4.47 -16.91 -12.89
N LYS A 81 -3.36 -17.45 -12.37
CA LYS A 81 -2.89 -18.81 -12.63
C LYS A 81 -2.83 -19.67 -11.37
N GLU A 82 -2.61 -19.07 -10.21
CA GLU A 82 -2.37 -19.80 -8.97
C GLU A 82 -3.06 -19.14 -7.77
N ASP A 83 -3.68 -19.95 -6.94
CA ASP A 83 -4.26 -19.53 -5.66
C ASP A 83 -3.22 -19.69 -4.55
N PHE A 84 -2.71 -18.58 -4.02
CA PHE A 84 -1.68 -18.59 -2.97
C PHE A 84 -2.09 -19.37 -1.71
N THR A 85 -3.40 -19.51 -1.45
CA THR A 85 -3.89 -20.27 -0.30
C THR A 85 -3.76 -21.78 -0.47
N LYS A 86 -3.44 -22.25 -1.68
CA LYS A 86 -3.29 -23.66 -2.04
C LYS A 86 -1.85 -24.08 -2.32
N THR A 87 -0.89 -23.15 -2.24
CA THR A 87 0.53 -23.44 -2.54
C THR A 87 1.25 -24.24 -1.44
N GLY A 88 0.62 -24.44 -0.29
CA GLY A 88 1.27 -25.07 0.88
C GLY A 88 2.27 -24.16 1.61
N GLN A 89 2.53 -22.96 1.09
CA GLN A 89 3.41 -22.00 1.75
C GLN A 89 2.74 -21.35 2.96
N THR A 90 3.54 -21.01 3.97
CA THR A 90 3.04 -20.35 5.17
C THR A 90 3.79 -19.06 5.47
N TYR A 91 3.08 -18.07 6.00
CA TYR A 91 3.54 -16.70 6.21
C TYR A 91 3.36 -16.27 7.67
N ASP A 92 4.24 -15.41 8.14
CA ASP A 92 4.13 -14.76 9.45
C ASP A 92 3.06 -13.67 9.39
N ILE A 93 3.02 -12.93 8.26
CA ILE A 93 2.03 -11.89 8.00
C ILE A 93 1.43 -12.11 6.61
N ILE A 94 0.11 -12.05 6.51
CA ILE A 94 -0.62 -11.90 5.24
C ILE A 94 -1.30 -10.54 5.28
N PHE A 95 -0.94 -9.65 4.37
CA PHE A 95 -1.53 -8.33 4.24
C PHE A 95 -2.41 -8.26 2.99
N ASP A 96 -3.72 -8.26 3.21
CA ASP A 96 -4.72 -8.11 2.14
C ASP A 96 -5.06 -6.63 1.94
N THR A 97 -4.70 -6.12 0.77
CA THR A 97 -4.97 -4.74 0.35
C THR A 97 -6.14 -4.63 -0.63
N VAL A 98 -6.79 -5.74 -0.96
CA VAL A 98 -7.85 -5.84 -1.97
C VAL A 98 -9.23 -6.11 -1.38
N GLY A 99 -9.30 -6.87 -0.27
CA GLY A 99 -10.55 -7.28 0.35
C GLY A 99 -11.32 -8.37 -0.42
N LYS A 100 -10.62 -9.10 -1.31
CA LYS A 100 -11.22 -10.22 -2.07
C LYS A 100 -10.92 -11.60 -1.49
N THR A 101 -10.25 -11.67 -0.34
CA THR A 101 -10.04 -12.89 0.42
C THR A 101 -10.58 -12.73 1.84
N SER A 102 -10.29 -13.66 2.74
CA SER A 102 -10.74 -13.58 4.13
C SER A 102 -9.75 -14.27 5.06
N PHE A 103 -9.78 -13.93 6.35
CA PHE A 103 -8.98 -14.63 7.36
C PHE A 103 -9.21 -16.13 7.32
N SER A 104 -10.46 -16.58 7.22
CA SER A 104 -10.81 -18.00 7.18
C SER A 104 -10.15 -18.73 6.02
N ARG A 105 -10.14 -18.12 4.83
CA ARG A 105 -9.51 -18.67 3.63
C ARG A 105 -7.98 -18.67 3.74
N CYS A 106 -7.41 -17.65 4.37
CA CYS A 106 -5.96 -17.52 4.54
C CYS A 106 -5.40 -18.28 5.76
N LYS A 107 -6.27 -18.82 6.61
CA LYS A 107 -5.87 -19.43 7.90
C LYS A 107 -4.86 -20.58 7.75
N SER A 108 -4.98 -21.41 6.72
CA SER A 108 -4.03 -22.50 6.43
C SER A 108 -2.65 -21.97 6.00
N SER A 109 -2.61 -20.81 5.34
CA SER A 109 -1.38 -20.15 4.86
C SER A 109 -0.73 -19.25 5.91
N LEU A 110 -1.28 -19.15 7.11
CA LEU A 110 -0.64 -18.48 8.24
C LEU A 110 0.13 -19.48 9.10
N LYS A 111 1.34 -19.11 9.52
CA LYS A 111 2.09 -19.83 10.55
C LYS A 111 1.38 -19.78 11.91
N GLN A 112 1.85 -20.56 12.87
CA GLN A 112 1.48 -20.36 14.28
C GLN A 112 1.86 -18.93 14.71
N LYS A 113 0.94 -18.25 15.40
CA LYS A 113 1.03 -16.82 15.76
C LYS A 113 1.04 -15.84 14.57
N GLY A 114 0.74 -16.35 13.35
CA GLY A 114 0.67 -15.50 12.15
C GLY A 114 -0.50 -14.51 12.20
N ILE A 115 -0.33 -13.39 11.50
CA ILE A 115 -1.25 -12.27 11.53
C ILE A 115 -1.81 -12.03 10.11
N TYR A 116 -3.13 -11.95 10.01
CA TYR A 116 -3.84 -11.49 8.83
C TYR A 116 -4.24 -10.03 9.01
N LEU A 117 -3.78 -9.18 8.12
CA LEU A 117 -4.06 -7.74 8.08
C LEU A 117 -4.97 -7.44 6.89
N GLU A 118 -6.06 -6.71 7.10
CA GLU A 118 -6.99 -6.34 6.03
C GLU A 118 -7.17 -4.83 5.97
N ALA A 119 -6.74 -4.22 4.84
CA ALA A 119 -6.83 -2.79 4.62
C ALA A 119 -8.16 -2.37 3.97
N ALA A 120 -8.71 -3.20 3.09
CA ALA A 120 -9.97 -2.95 2.39
C ALA A 120 -11.11 -3.76 3.04
N PHE A 121 -11.44 -3.43 4.28
CA PHE A 121 -12.35 -4.23 5.08
C PHE A 121 -13.82 -3.81 4.95
N GLY A 122 -14.69 -4.83 4.97
CA GLY A 122 -16.13 -4.68 5.15
C GLY A 122 -16.57 -5.11 6.55
N LEU A 123 -17.88 -5.09 6.81
CA LEU A 123 -18.44 -5.45 8.12
C LEU A 123 -18.12 -6.91 8.54
N ALA A 124 -17.90 -7.79 7.59
CA ALA A 124 -17.65 -9.22 7.85
C ALA A 124 -16.35 -9.54 8.61
N ILE A 125 -15.40 -8.62 8.65
CA ILE A 125 -14.13 -8.83 9.38
C ILE A 125 -14.29 -8.68 10.89
N PHE A 126 -15.23 -7.86 11.38
CA PHE A 126 -15.35 -7.55 12.81
C PHE A 126 -15.56 -8.76 13.72
N PRO A 127 -16.46 -9.72 13.41
CA PRO A 127 -16.57 -10.95 14.18
C PRO A 127 -15.27 -11.75 14.21
N GLN A 128 -14.51 -11.78 13.11
CA GLN A 128 -13.25 -12.51 13.01
C GLN A 128 -12.15 -11.86 13.87
N VAL A 129 -12.06 -10.52 13.84
CA VAL A 129 -11.14 -9.77 14.71
C VAL A 129 -11.45 -10.03 16.17
N LEU A 130 -12.72 -9.93 16.58
CA LEU A 130 -13.14 -10.17 17.95
C LEU A 130 -12.84 -11.63 18.38
N TRP A 131 -13.25 -12.61 17.57
CA TRP A 131 -13.02 -14.02 17.86
C TRP A 131 -11.53 -14.35 18.01
N THR A 132 -10.71 -13.88 17.05
CA THR A 132 -9.27 -14.18 17.07
C THR A 132 -8.51 -13.40 18.14
N SER A 133 -9.06 -12.30 18.66
CA SER A 133 -8.47 -11.61 19.82
C SER A 133 -8.58 -12.43 21.12
N MET A 134 -9.65 -13.22 21.24
CA MET A 134 -9.94 -14.01 22.44
C MET A 134 -9.40 -15.43 22.36
N ILE A 135 -9.51 -16.08 21.20
CA ILE A 135 -9.25 -17.51 21.04
C ILE A 135 -8.33 -17.75 19.84
N GLY A 136 -7.34 -18.63 20.04
CA GLY A 136 -6.44 -19.09 18.98
C GLY A 136 -5.13 -18.33 18.88
N SER A 137 -4.18 -18.95 18.19
CA SER A 137 -2.82 -18.42 18.02
C SER A 137 -2.70 -17.47 16.84
N LYS A 138 -3.55 -17.62 15.81
CA LYS A 138 -3.53 -16.78 14.60
C LYS A 138 -4.49 -15.61 14.79
N LYS A 139 -4.10 -14.42 14.38
CA LYS A 139 -4.86 -13.17 14.60
C LYS A 139 -5.33 -12.56 13.30
N ALA A 140 -6.57 -12.03 13.28
CA ALA A 140 -7.05 -11.11 12.25
C ALA A 140 -7.04 -9.69 12.82
N MET A 141 -6.51 -8.73 12.07
CA MET A 141 -6.40 -7.34 12.52
C MET A 141 -6.76 -6.37 11.41
N ILE A 142 -7.33 -5.26 11.82
CA ILE A 142 -7.61 -4.09 10.98
C ILE A 142 -7.00 -2.84 11.63
N ALA A 143 -6.83 -1.78 10.85
CA ALA A 143 -6.38 -0.50 11.37
C ALA A 143 -7.25 0.64 10.82
N ALA A 144 -7.76 1.45 11.71
CA ALA A 144 -8.46 2.69 11.37
C ALA A 144 -7.46 3.82 11.10
N THR A 145 -6.67 3.67 10.03
CA THR A 145 -5.55 4.57 9.72
C THR A 145 -5.99 6.03 9.54
N GLY A 146 -7.20 6.24 9.03
CA GLY A 146 -7.80 7.57 8.91
C GLY A 146 -8.06 8.28 10.23
N LEU A 147 -8.34 7.53 11.30
CA LEU A 147 -8.69 8.06 12.63
C LEU A 147 -7.47 8.26 13.56
N ARG A 148 -6.26 8.00 13.10
CA ARG A 148 -5.05 8.18 13.91
C ARG A 148 -4.82 9.67 14.23
N PRO A 149 -4.28 10.00 15.43
CA PRO A 149 -3.96 11.36 15.81
C PRO A 149 -3.04 12.05 14.81
N ALA A 150 -3.21 13.36 14.61
CA ALA A 150 -2.38 14.15 13.69
C ALA A 150 -0.88 14.06 14.04
N SER A 151 -0.55 14.05 15.33
CA SER A 151 0.85 13.93 15.80
C SER A 151 1.53 12.62 15.37
N GLU A 152 0.80 11.50 15.34
CA GLU A 152 1.32 10.23 14.84
C GLU A 152 1.48 10.25 13.32
N LYS A 153 0.49 10.78 12.60
CA LYS A 153 0.57 10.95 11.14
C LYS A 153 1.76 11.83 10.75
N THR A 154 2.03 12.90 11.51
CA THR A 154 3.19 13.77 11.26
C THR A 154 4.51 13.03 11.45
N LYS A 155 4.64 12.21 12.51
CA LYS A 155 5.84 11.37 12.70
C LYS A 155 6.03 10.39 11.55
N ASP A 156 4.95 9.75 11.10
CA ASP A 156 5.00 8.85 9.97
C ASP A 156 5.40 9.57 8.67
N LEU A 157 4.88 10.77 8.42
CA LEU A 157 5.26 11.57 7.26
C LEU A 157 6.74 11.96 7.27
N ILE A 158 7.28 12.34 8.42
CA ILE A 158 8.72 12.65 8.58
C ILE A 158 9.55 11.40 8.27
N PHE A 159 9.23 10.27 8.90
CA PHE A 159 9.90 9.00 8.64
C PHE A 159 9.86 8.60 7.16
N LEU A 160 8.70 8.72 6.52
CA LEU A 160 8.53 8.39 5.10
C LEU A 160 9.31 9.35 4.19
N LYS A 161 9.33 10.64 4.51
CA LYS A 161 10.15 11.62 3.80
C LYS A 161 11.63 11.20 3.82
N GLU A 162 12.16 10.84 5.00
CA GLU A 162 13.55 10.37 5.14
C GLU A 162 13.84 9.13 4.30
N LEU A 163 12.93 8.15 4.28
CA LEU A 163 13.07 6.95 3.45
C LEU A 163 13.05 7.25 1.96
N MET A 164 12.20 8.18 1.53
CA MET A 164 12.12 8.59 0.12
C MET A 164 13.36 9.38 -0.30
N GLU A 165 13.83 10.31 0.52
CA GLU A 165 15.07 11.08 0.27
C GLU A 165 16.31 10.20 0.25
N ALA A 166 16.34 9.14 1.06
CA ALA A 166 17.39 8.13 1.04
C ALA A 166 17.23 7.10 -0.11
N GLY A 167 16.22 7.24 -0.98
CA GLY A 167 15.94 6.32 -2.09
C GLY A 167 15.53 4.90 -1.67
N LYS A 168 15.14 4.71 -0.40
CA LYS A 168 14.73 3.39 0.12
C LYS A 168 13.32 3.02 -0.29
N ILE A 169 12.45 4.01 -0.52
CA ILE A 169 11.08 3.84 -0.99
C ILE A 169 10.83 4.86 -2.09
N LYS A 170 10.17 4.41 -3.15
CA LYS A 170 9.76 5.25 -4.28
C LYS A 170 8.28 5.01 -4.58
N PRO A 171 7.44 6.04 -4.62
CA PRO A 171 6.04 5.89 -4.99
C PRO A 171 5.92 5.49 -6.45
N VAL A 172 5.02 4.53 -6.72
CA VAL A 172 4.71 4.11 -8.08
C VAL A 172 3.58 4.98 -8.61
N ILE A 173 3.84 5.73 -9.68
CA ILE A 173 2.85 6.56 -10.39
C ILE A 173 2.58 5.90 -11.73
N ASP A 174 1.33 5.47 -11.93
CA ASP A 174 0.88 4.81 -13.15
C ASP A 174 0.54 5.83 -14.24
N ARG A 175 -0.33 6.79 -13.88
CA ARG A 175 -0.78 7.84 -14.82
C ARG A 175 -0.87 9.18 -14.13
N ARG A 176 -0.74 10.22 -14.98
CA ARG A 176 -0.95 11.62 -14.62
C ARG A 176 -2.09 12.15 -15.45
N TYR A 177 -3.00 12.87 -14.83
CA TYR A 177 -4.11 13.55 -15.50
C TYR A 177 -4.13 15.02 -15.07
N PRO A 178 -4.33 15.95 -16.01
CA PRO A 178 -4.62 17.34 -15.63
C PRO A 178 -5.97 17.41 -14.91
N LEU A 179 -6.18 18.47 -14.12
CA LEU A 179 -7.39 18.63 -13.30
C LEU A 179 -8.67 18.56 -14.13
N GLU A 180 -8.64 19.08 -15.35
CA GLU A 180 -9.77 19.10 -16.28
C GLU A 180 -10.21 17.68 -16.71
N GLN A 181 -9.31 16.70 -16.59
CA GLN A 181 -9.57 15.29 -16.92
C GLN A 181 -9.86 14.42 -15.68
N ILE A 182 -10.24 15.01 -14.55
CA ILE A 182 -10.49 14.28 -13.30
C ILE A 182 -11.55 13.17 -13.46
N ALA A 183 -12.58 13.41 -14.28
CA ALA A 183 -13.61 12.42 -14.55
C ALA A 183 -13.06 11.18 -15.30
N GLU A 184 -12.10 11.37 -16.19
CA GLU A 184 -11.42 10.28 -16.90
C GLU A 184 -10.50 9.52 -15.95
N ALA A 185 -9.76 10.23 -15.11
CA ALA A 185 -8.92 9.63 -14.08
C ALA A 185 -9.73 8.71 -13.14
N HIS A 186 -10.93 9.17 -12.71
CA HIS A 186 -11.82 8.35 -11.89
C HIS A 186 -12.30 7.10 -12.65
N ARG A 187 -12.77 7.22 -13.89
CA ARG A 187 -13.17 6.06 -14.70
C ARG A 187 -12.03 5.05 -14.85
N TYR A 188 -10.81 5.54 -15.04
CA TYR A 188 -9.64 4.66 -15.11
C TYR A 188 -9.39 3.93 -13.77
N VAL A 189 -9.44 4.63 -12.65
CA VAL A 189 -9.26 4.02 -11.33
C VAL A 189 -10.34 2.98 -11.02
N GLU A 190 -11.60 3.23 -11.40
CA GLU A 190 -12.74 2.33 -11.22
C GLU A 190 -12.61 1.01 -11.98
N THR A 191 -11.79 0.95 -13.05
CA THR A 191 -11.49 -0.33 -13.72
C THR A 191 -10.80 -1.34 -12.80
N GLY A 192 -10.21 -0.89 -11.69
CA GLY A 192 -9.50 -1.74 -10.74
C GLY A 192 -8.13 -2.24 -11.21
N HIS A 193 -7.62 -1.76 -12.34
CA HIS A 193 -6.38 -2.25 -12.97
C HIS A 193 -5.20 -1.28 -12.90
N LYS A 194 -5.32 -0.17 -12.17
CA LYS A 194 -4.22 0.78 -11.99
C LYS A 194 -3.01 0.17 -11.27
N ARG A 195 -1.81 0.64 -11.61
CA ARG A 195 -0.53 0.25 -11.02
C ARG A 195 -0.06 1.34 -10.05
N GLY A 196 0.02 1.05 -8.76
CA GLY A 196 0.35 2.09 -7.78
C GLY A 196 -0.69 3.21 -7.74
N ASN A 197 -0.30 4.44 -8.08
CA ASN A 197 -1.08 5.64 -7.89
C ASN A 197 -1.42 6.33 -9.22
N VAL A 198 -2.55 7.03 -9.25
CA VAL A 198 -2.91 8.01 -10.28
C VAL A 198 -2.79 9.39 -9.65
N VAL A 199 -2.16 10.32 -10.34
CA VAL A 199 -1.91 11.68 -9.85
C VAL A 199 -2.68 12.67 -10.71
N ILE A 200 -3.34 13.62 -10.05
CA ILE A 200 -3.94 14.79 -10.71
C ILE A 200 -2.96 15.95 -10.63
N THR A 201 -2.60 16.52 -11.78
CA THR A 201 -1.73 17.68 -11.87
C THR A 201 -2.55 18.96 -11.98
N VAL A 202 -2.18 19.95 -11.18
CA VAL A 202 -2.76 21.31 -11.25
C VAL A 202 -1.68 22.22 -11.83
N GLU A 203 -1.90 22.73 -13.04
CA GLU A 203 -0.99 23.74 -13.61
C GLU A 203 -1.14 25.05 -12.83
N HIS A 204 -0.09 25.44 -12.15
CA HIS A 204 0.03 26.82 -11.68
C HIS A 204 0.28 27.72 -12.88
N ASN A 205 -0.74 28.44 -13.31
CA ASN A 205 -0.63 29.46 -14.34
C ASN A 205 0.25 30.61 -13.81
N ASN A 206 1.57 30.48 -13.97
CA ASN A 206 2.56 31.54 -13.64
C ASN A 206 2.43 32.81 -14.52
N LYS A 207 1.40 32.87 -15.38
CA LYS A 207 1.14 34.08 -16.20
C LYS A 207 0.66 35.26 -15.35
N ALA A 208 -0.03 35.03 -14.23
CA ALA A 208 -0.49 36.11 -13.35
C ALA A 208 0.64 36.82 -12.60
N ASN A 209 1.71 36.08 -12.21
CA ASN A 209 2.84 36.69 -11.50
C ASN A 209 3.80 37.46 -12.42
N LYS A 210 3.83 37.19 -13.74
CA LYS A 210 4.63 37.98 -14.66
C LYS A 210 3.97 39.33 -14.99
N ALA A 211 2.64 39.44 -14.94
CA ALA A 211 1.94 40.71 -15.17
C ALA A 211 2.14 41.70 -14.00
N LEU A 212 2.15 41.21 -12.75
CA LEU A 212 2.33 42.04 -11.55
C LEU A 212 3.75 42.61 -11.40
N HIS A 213 4.76 41.94 -11.96
CA HIS A 213 6.14 42.49 -11.97
C HIS A 213 6.45 43.44 -13.11
N HIS A 214 5.58 43.55 -14.12
CA HIS A 214 5.74 44.51 -15.19
C HIS A 214 5.10 45.90 -14.91
N GLU A 215 4.12 45.96 -13.99
CA GLU A 215 3.47 47.23 -13.62
C GLU A 215 4.18 47.97 -12.46
N SER A 216 5.20 47.40 -11.86
CA SER A 216 5.95 48.03 -10.75
C SER A 216 7.20 48.84 -11.20
N ASN A 217 7.43 48.98 -12.50
CA ASN A 217 8.61 49.67 -13.02
C ASN A 217 8.25 50.91 -13.92
N TYR A 218 7.17 51.60 -13.56
CA TYR A 218 6.92 52.95 -14.08
C TYR A 218 6.71 53.98 -12.97
#